data_de2f6062ca7c3e49e399e486905c1171
#
_entry.id   de2f6062ca7c3e49e399e486905c1171
#
_cell.length_a   1.000
_cell.length_b   1.000
_cell.length_c   1.000
_cell.angle_alpha   90.00
_cell.angle_beta   90.00
_cell.angle_gamma   90.00
#
_symmetry.space_group_name_H-M   'P 1'
#
loop_
_entity.id
_entity.type
_entity.pdbx_description
1 polymer ?
#
loop_
_entity_poly.entity_id
_entity_poly.type
_entity_poly.pdbx_seq_one_letter_code
_entity_poly.pdbx_strand_id
1 'polypeptide(L)'
;MTDRPEPRPLKGIHHGAFRCRDARQTRWFYEEVLGLKTEGAVVLDTVPGTGADDPYMHIFFRMENGEYIAFFDAPGSARPDSFDRKDSFDLHWAFEVGSEEDLLRMKERISGFGITVHGPLDHHFVRSIYMYDPNGIQIELTRRTDDHDRIFAAERADLDEMIEQWSSRSRAAKEEKFGAEAIDRRARRAVTPEA
;
A
#
# COMPACT_ATOMS: atom_id res chain seq x y z
N MET A 1 -8.96 30.89 17.97
CA MET A 1 -9.20 29.91 16.89
C MET A 1 -8.19 30.22 15.82
N THR A 2 -7.26 29.31 15.52
CA THR A 2 -6.32 29.49 14.42
C THR A 2 -7.10 29.37 13.12
N ASP A 3 -7.10 30.43 12.32
CA ASP A 3 -7.72 30.47 11.00
C ASP A 3 -6.95 29.50 10.08
N ARG A 4 -7.37 28.23 10.08
CA ARG A 4 -6.81 27.22 9.20
C ARG A 4 -7.55 27.29 7.87
N PRO A 5 -6.83 27.34 6.74
CA PRO A 5 -7.48 27.33 5.45
C PRO A 5 -8.28 26.03 5.28
N GLU A 6 -9.45 26.13 4.65
CA GLU A 6 -10.26 24.98 4.31
C GLU A 6 -9.49 24.01 3.39
N PRO A 7 -9.57 22.70 3.66
CA PRO A 7 -8.89 21.72 2.84
C PRO A 7 -9.51 21.67 1.44
N ARG A 8 -8.69 21.49 0.42
CA ARG A 8 -9.15 21.19 -0.93
C ARG A 8 -9.18 19.67 -1.14
N PRO A 9 -10.15 19.14 -1.91
CA PRO A 9 -10.19 17.71 -2.22
C PRO A 9 -8.91 17.24 -2.91
N LEU A 10 -8.40 16.09 -2.48
CA LEU A 10 -7.34 15.38 -3.20
C LEU A 10 -7.95 14.73 -4.45
N LYS A 11 -7.21 14.74 -5.56
CA LYS A 11 -7.70 14.21 -6.85
C LYS A 11 -7.64 12.68 -6.93
N GLY A 12 -6.72 12.06 -6.21
CA GLY A 12 -6.44 10.63 -6.23
C GLY A 12 -5.06 10.33 -5.65
N ILE A 13 -4.59 9.11 -5.85
CA ILE A 13 -3.25 8.68 -5.47
C ILE A 13 -2.34 8.91 -6.68
N HIS A 14 -1.32 9.78 -6.57
CA HIS A 14 -0.33 9.90 -7.64
C HIS A 14 0.52 8.63 -7.70
N HIS A 15 1.15 8.25 -6.58
CA HIS A 15 1.87 6.98 -6.46
C HIS A 15 1.99 6.53 -5.00
N GLY A 16 2.00 5.21 -4.79
CA GLY A 16 2.52 4.58 -3.60
C GLY A 16 3.97 4.18 -3.86
N ALA A 17 4.90 4.47 -2.94
CA ALA A 17 6.31 4.19 -3.14
C ALA A 17 6.88 3.29 -2.04
N PHE A 18 7.63 2.28 -2.45
CA PHE A 18 8.21 1.27 -1.58
C PHE A 18 9.68 1.06 -1.93
N ARG A 19 10.42 0.46 -1.02
CA ARG A 19 11.78 0.01 -1.32
C ARG A 19 11.73 -1.34 -2.05
N CYS A 20 12.58 -1.52 -3.06
CA CYS A 20 12.78 -2.82 -3.69
C CYS A 20 14.22 -3.33 -3.51
N ARG A 21 14.37 -4.65 -3.60
CA ARG A 21 15.67 -5.32 -3.52
C ARG A 21 16.48 -5.14 -4.80
N ASP A 22 15.78 -5.17 -5.93
CA ASP A 22 16.36 -5.07 -7.26
C ASP A 22 15.30 -4.59 -8.25
N ALA A 23 15.60 -3.55 -9.03
CA ALA A 23 14.66 -2.94 -9.96
C ALA A 23 14.28 -3.89 -11.11
N ARG A 24 15.18 -4.78 -11.59
CA ARG A 24 14.88 -5.73 -12.68
C ARG A 24 13.94 -6.82 -12.20
N GLN A 25 14.18 -7.35 -11.00
CA GLN A 25 13.29 -8.36 -10.38
C GLN A 25 11.91 -7.77 -10.12
N THR A 26 11.85 -6.52 -9.64
CA THR A 26 10.60 -5.79 -9.39
C THR A 26 9.86 -5.53 -10.70
N ARG A 27 10.58 -5.10 -11.75
CA ARG A 27 10.00 -4.92 -13.09
C ARG A 27 9.41 -6.21 -13.63
N TRP A 28 10.12 -7.33 -13.52
CA TRP A 28 9.60 -8.64 -13.93
C TRP A 28 8.25 -8.93 -13.27
N PHE A 29 8.11 -8.71 -11.95
CA PHE A 29 6.86 -9.00 -11.26
C PHE A 29 5.73 -8.03 -11.69
N TYR A 30 5.99 -6.72 -11.66
CA TYR A 30 4.93 -5.74 -11.92
C TYR A 30 4.57 -5.64 -13.42
N GLU A 31 5.52 -5.79 -14.32
CA GLU A 31 5.28 -5.72 -15.76
C GLU A 31 4.92 -7.07 -16.38
N GLU A 32 5.73 -8.11 -16.15
CA GLU A 32 5.50 -9.40 -16.83
C GLU A 32 4.46 -10.26 -16.12
N VAL A 33 4.45 -10.31 -14.77
CA VAL A 33 3.49 -11.13 -14.02
C VAL A 33 2.14 -10.41 -13.88
N LEU A 34 2.11 -9.18 -13.37
CA LEU A 34 0.87 -8.42 -13.15
C LEU A 34 0.36 -7.71 -14.40
N GLY A 35 1.20 -7.40 -15.38
CA GLY A 35 0.80 -6.74 -16.62
C GLY A 35 0.72 -5.22 -16.54
N LEU A 36 1.30 -4.60 -15.51
CA LEU A 36 1.42 -3.15 -15.45
C LEU A 36 2.44 -2.65 -16.47
N LYS A 37 2.36 -1.38 -16.84
CA LYS A 37 3.32 -0.78 -17.76
C LYS A 37 4.40 -0.04 -17.01
N THR A 38 5.68 -0.37 -17.24
CA THR A 38 6.78 0.49 -16.79
C THR A 38 6.71 1.81 -17.56
N GLU A 39 6.41 2.91 -16.87
CA GLU A 39 6.25 4.23 -17.50
C GLU A 39 7.53 5.04 -17.49
N GLY A 40 8.37 4.88 -16.46
CA GLY A 40 9.62 5.59 -16.36
C GLY A 40 10.45 5.24 -15.15
N ALA A 41 11.69 5.71 -15.15
CA ALA A 41 12.58 5.64 -14.00
C ALA A 41 13.47 6.88 -13.94
N VAL A 42 13.83 7.26 -12.71
CA VAL A 42 14.79 8.34 -12.43
C VAL A 42 15.96 7.74 -11.65
N VAL A 43 17.19 8.07 -12.04
CA VAL A 43 18.40 7.70 -11.31
C VAL A 43 19.03 8.96 -10.75
N LEU A 44 19.31 8.97 -9.46
CA LEU A 44 19.95 10.08 -8.76
C LEU A 44 21.10 9.57 -7.91
N ASP A 45 22.18 10.34 -7.86
CA ASP A 45 23.38 10.02 -7.07
C ASP A 45 23.25 10.47 -5.62
N THR A 46 22.39 11.48 -5.38
CA THR A 46 22.18 12.07 -4.05
C THR A 46 20.71 12.12 -3.68
N VAL A 47 20.41 12.00 -2.40
CA VAL A 47 19.04 12.08 -1.86
C VAL A 47 18.55 13.53 -1.83
N PRO A 48 17.49 13.89 -2.57
CA PRO A 48 16.91 15.24 -2.51
C PRO A 48 16.50 15.63 -1.09
N GLY A 49 16.80 16.86 -0.70
CA GLY A 49 16.45 17.42 0.61
C GLY A 49 17.50 17.20 1.70
N THR A 50 18.24 16.09 1.70
CA THR A 50 19.34 15.85 2.64
C THR A 50 20.72 16.05 2.00
N GLY A 51 20.83 15.86 0.68
CA GLY A 51 22.11 15.88 -0.04
C GLY A 51 23.01 14.67 0.24
N ALA A 52 22.49 13.64 0.92
CA ALA A 52 23.24 12.43 1.22
C ALA A 52 23.67 11.72 -0.08
N ASP A 53 24.91 11.25 -0.10
CA ASP A 53 25.47 10.44 -1.18
C ASP A 53 24.99 8.98 -1.02
N ASP A 54 23.84 8.67 -1.61
CA ASP A 54 23.21 7.34 -1.65
C ASP A 54 22.53 7.15 -3.01
N PRO A 55 23.24 6.68 -4.02
CA PRO A 55 22.70 6.49 -5.37
C PRO A 55 21.51 5.55 -5.38
N TYR A 56 20.44 5.94 -6.08
CA TYR A 56 19.24 5.14 -6.18
C TYR A 56 18.53 5.30 -7.51
N MET A 57 17.72 4.30 -7.86
CA MET A 57 16.73 4.36 -8.94
C MET A 57 15.34 4.45 -8.35
N HIS A 58 14.49 5.33 -8.91
CA HIS A 58 13.05 5.38 -8.62
C HIS A 58 12.30 5.00 -9.88
N ILE A 59 11.66 3.81 -9.90
CA ILE A 59 10.95 3.23 -11.04
C ILE A 59 9.44 3.23 -10.80
N PHE A 60 8.65 3.50 -11.85
CA PHE A 60 7.21 3.69 -11.81
C PHE A 60 6.48 2.71 -12.74
N PHE A 61 5.45 2.07 -12.20
CA PHE A 61 4.55 1.17 -12.94
C PHE A 61 3.15 1.77 -12.95
N ARG A 62 2.63 2.01 -14.16
CA ARG A 62 1.37 2.70 -14.39
C ARG A 62 0.20 1.73 -14.34
N MET A 63 -0.87 2.12 -13.64
CA MET A 63 -2.19 1.52 -13.66
C MET A 63 -3.07 2.14 -14.75
N GLU A 64 -4.18 1.50 -15.08
CA GLU A 64 -5.12 1.95 -16.12
C GLU A 64 -5.69 3.34 -15.85
N ASN A 65 -5.99 3.64 -14.58
CA ASN A 65 -6.50 4.94 -14.14
C ASN A 65 -5.47 6.08 -14.15
N GLY A 66 -4.20 5.77 -14.51
CA GLY A 66 -3.11 6.76 -14.55
C GLY A 66 -2.37 6.96 -13.22
N GLU A 67 -2.75 6.27 -12.17
CA GLU A 67 -2.01 6.21 -10.90
C GLU A 67 -0.83 5.26 -11.01
N TYR A 68 0.10 5.29 -10.02
CA TYR A 68 1.31 4.48 -10.07
C TYR A 68 1.54 3.73 -8.77
N ILE A 69 2.18 2.56 -8.90
CA ILE A 69 3.01 1.99 -7.85
C ILE A 69 4.48 2.21 -8.24
N ALA A 70 5.31 2.58 -7.28
CA ALA A 70 6.69 2.98 -7.54
C ALA A 70 7.64 2.33 -6.54
N PHE A 71 8.92 2.18 -6.94
CA PHE A 71 9.92 1.54 -6.11
C PHE A 71 11.24 2.29 -6.11
N PHE A 72 11.89 2.28 -4.94
CA PHE A 72 13.25 2.75 -4.75
C PHE A 72 14.20 1.56 -4.67
N ASP A 73 15.08 1.43 -5.65
CA ASP A 73 16.27 0.56 -5.60
C ASP A 73 17.44 1.42 -5.10
N ALA A 74 17.75 1.29 -3.82
CA ALA A 74 18.77 2.08 -3.13
C ALA A 74 19.69 1.13 -2.34
N PRO A 75 20.67 0.51 -3.01
CA PRO A 75 21.49 -0.56 -2.44
C PRO A 75 22.37 -0.10 -1.27
N GLY A 76 22.78 1.17 -1.23
CA GLY A 76 23.63 1.72 -0.17
C GLY A 76 22.96 1.73 1.20
N SER A 77 21.65 2.01 1.25
CA SER A 77 20.87 2.10 2.50
C SER A 77 19.91 0.94 2.72
N ALA A 78 19.82 -0.01 1.79
CA ALA A 78 18.95 -1.17 1.91
C ALA A 78 19.50 -2.18 2.93
N ARG A 79 18.60 -2.75 3.75
CA ARG A 79 18.94 -3.85 4.66
C ARG A 79 18.26 -5.14 4.19
N PRO A 80 18.90 -6.31 4.36
CA PRO A 80 18.30 -7.59 3.94
C PRO A 80 16.90 -7.84 4.55
N ASP A 81 16.71 -7.53 5.82
CA ASP A 81 15.44 -7.69 6.54
C ASP A 81 14.32 -6.76 6.05
N SER A 82 14.65 -5.71 5.30
CA SER A 82 13.67 -4.82 4.67
C SER A 82 12.77 -5.56 3.67
N PHE A 83 13.22 -6.71 3.16
CA PHE A 83 12.54 -7.51 2.14
C PHE A 83 11.94 -8.82 2.67
N ASP A 84 11.90 -8.97 3.99
CA ASP A 84 11.13 -10.05 4.61
C ASP A 84 9.64 -9.84 4.35
N ARG A 85 8.90 -10.95 4.25
CA ARG A 85 7.45 -10.89 4.04
C ARG A 85 6.78 -10.10 5.15
N LYS A 86 6.00 -9.09 4.75
CA LYS A 86 5.23 -8.26 5.68
C LYS A 86 3.94 -8.97 6.06
N ASP A 87 3.50 -8.77 7.30
CA ASP A 87 2.14 -9.12 7.69
C ASP A 87 1.14 -8.24 6.94
N SER A 88 -0.03 -8.80 6.60
CA SER A 88 -1.07 -8.07 5.88
C SER A 88 -1.64 -6.87 6.65
N PHE A 89 -1.58 -6.91 7.98
CA PHE A 89 -1.97 -5.77 8.82
C PHE A 89 -0.90 -4.66 8.85
N ASP A 90 0.37 -5.00 8.58
CA ASP A 90 1.45 -4.01 8.54
C ASP A 90 1.54 -3.35 7.17
N LEU A 91 1.46 -4.16 6.10
CA LEU A 91 1.58 -3.66 4.73
C LEU A 91 0.98 -4.64 3.72
N HIS A 92 -0.09 -4.24 3.06
CA HIS A 92 -0.52 -4.83 1.80
C HIS A 92 -0.94 -3.73 0.82
N TRP A 93 -0.88 -4.06 -0.46
CA TRP A 93 -1.31 -3.16 -1.53
C TRP A 93 -2.37 -3.86 -2.39
N ALA A 94 -3.57 -3.30 -2.41
CA ALA A 94 -4.70 -3.83 -3.15
C ALA A 94 -4.88 -3.11 -4.49
N PHE A 95 -4.90 -3.88 -5.58
CA PHE A 95 -5.25 -3.41 -6.91
C PHE A 95 -6.64 -3.89 -7.27
N GLU A 96 -7.48 -3.00 -7.82
CA GLU A 96 -8.80 -3.36 -8.28
C GLU A 96 -8.75 -3.94 -9.70
N VAL A 97 -9.47 -5.03 -9.93
CA VAL A 97 -9.72 -5.62 -11.26
C VAL A 97 -11.18 -5.48 -11.63
N GLY A 98 -11.49 -5.48 -12.94
CA GLY A 98 -12.78 -5.11 -13.46
C GLY A 98 -13.91 -6.10 -13.18
N SER A 99 -13.60 -7.40 -13.02
CA SER A 99 -14.62 -8.44 -12.92
C SER A 99 -14.13 -9.68 -12.17
N GLU A 100 -15.07 -10.57 -11.83
CA GLU A 100 -14.76 -11.91 -11.30
C GLU A 100 -13.94 -12.74 -12.30
N GLU A 101 -14.27 -12.64 -13.58
CA GLU A 101 -13.54 -13.33 -14.63
C GLU A 101 -12.09 -12.85 -14.70
N ASP A 102 -11.86 -11.53 -14.60
CA ASP A 102 -10.52 -10.97 -14.59
C ASP A 102 -9.74 -11.41 -13.36
N LEU A 103 -10.38 -11.46 -12.18
CA LEU A 103 -9.77 -11.95 -10.94
C LEU A 103 -9.28 -13.39 -11.10
N LEU A 104 -10.12 -14.28 -11.64
CA LEU A 104 -9.78 -15.69 -11.84
C LEU A 104 -8.71 -15.87 -12.93
N ARG A 105 -8.78 -15.09 -14.00
CA ARG A 105 -7.76 -15.08 -15.07
C ARG A 105 -6.40 -14.63 -14.53
N MET A 106 -6.37 -13.59 -13.67
CA MET A 106 -5.15 -13.14 -13.02
C MET A 106 -4.60 -14.21 -12.07
N LYS A 107 -5.46 -14.89 -11.31
CA LYS A 107 -5.04 -16.02 -10.47
C LYS A 107 -4.34 -17.11 -11.28
N GLU A 108 -4.94 -17.53 -12.39
CA GLU A 108 -4.36 -18.55 -13.28
C GLU A 108 -3.03 -18.06 -13.86
N ARG A 109 -3.00 -16.83 -14.39
CA ARG A 109 -1.77 -16.21 -14.93
C ARG A 109 -0.64 -16.20 -13.92
N ILE A 110 -0.87 -15.68 -12.72
CA ILE A 110 0.15 -15.52 -11.68
C ILE A 110 0.66 -16.90 -11.22
N SER A 111 -0.27 -17.86 -11.04
CA SER A 111 0.09 -19.25 -10.70
C SER A 111 0.93 -19.91 -11.79
N GLY A 112 0.69 -19.57 -13.06
CA GLY A 112 1.50 -20.04 -14.19
C GLY A 112 2.97 -19.60 -14.16
N PHE A 113 3.30 -18.51 -13.45
CA PHE A 113 4.67 -18.10 -13.15
C PHE A 113 5.28 -18.83 -11.93
N GLY A 114 4.58 -19.79 -11.34
CA GLY A 114 5.04 -20.53 -10.15
C GLY A 114 4.87 -19.78 -8.84
N ILE A 115 4.09 -18.70 -8.83
CA ILE A 115 3.82 -17.89 -7.64
C ILE A 115 2.61 -18.48 -6.91
N THR A 116 2.74 -18.68 -5.59
CA THR A 116 1.62 -19.13 -4.75
C THR A 116 0.58 -18.02 -4.63
N VAL A 117 -0.66 -18.33 -4.99
CA VAL A 117 -1.80 -17.41 -4.90
C VAL A 117 -2.87 -18.00 -3.99
N HIS A 118 -3.25 -17.28 -2.95
CA HIS A 118 -4.33 -17.63 -2.03
C HIS A 118 -5.65 -16.99 -2.46
N GLY A 119 -6.76 -17.62 -2.14
CA GLY A 119 -8.10 -17.15 -2.50
C GLY A 119 -8.64 -17.80 -3.79
N PRO A 120 -9.77 -17.29 -4.35
CA PRO A 120 -10.50 -16.09 -3.93
C PRO A 120 -11.10 -16.19 -2.53
N LEU A 121 -10.95 -15.13 -1.74
CA LEU A 121 -11.60 -14.94 -0.46
C LEU A 121 -12.73 -13.91 -0.60
N ASP A 122 -13.86 -14.19 0.06
CA ASP A 122 -15.00 -13.30 0.08
C ASP A 122 -15.00 -12.46 1.37
N HIS A 123 -14.90 -11.14 1.20
CA HIS A 123 -14.96 -10.18 2.30
C HIS A 123 -16.31 -9.43 2.33
N HIS A 124 -17.34 -9.96 1.67
CA HIS A 124 -18.67 -9.41 1.49
C HIS A 124 -18.73 -8.19 0.56
N PHE A 125 -17.88 -7.17 0.73
CA PHE A 125 -17.82 -5.98 -0.12
C PHE A 125 -16.82 -6.11 -1.27
N VAL A 126 -15.84 -7.01 -1.16
CA VAL A 126 -14.87 -7.35 -2.21
C VAL A 126 -14.58 -8.85 -2.22
N ARG A 127 -14.11 -9.36 -3.36
CA ARG A 127 -13.50 -10.68 -3.47
C ARG A 127 -12.06 -10.55 -3.94
N SER A 128 -11.16 -11.27 -3.29
CA SER A 128 -9.74 -11.00 -3.39
C SER A 128 -8.89 -12.25 -3.52
N ILE A 129 -7.76 -12.12 -4.23
CA ILE A 129 -6.66 -13.09 -4.23
C ILE A 129 -5.39 -12.41 -3.71
N TYR A 130 -4.52 -13.19 -3.08
CA TYR A 130 -3.35 -12.69 -2.37
C TYR A 130 -2.08 -13.42 -2.79
N MET A 131 -0.99 -12.67 -2.95
CA MET A 131 0.34 -13.20 -3.22
C MET A 131 1.39 -12.26 -2.62
N TYR A 132 2.65 -12.67 -2.64
CA TYR A 132 3.78 -11.80 -2.28
C TYR A 132 4.58 -11.41 -3.52
N ASP A 133 4.96 -10.15 -3.56
CA ASP A 133 5.94 -9.67 -4.52
C ASP A 133 7.37 -10.10 -4.13
N PRO A 134 8.38 -9.90 -4.98
CA PRO A 134 9.78 -10.22 -4.66
C PRO A 134 10.35 -9.42 -3.48
N ASN A 135 9.72 -8.31 -3.10
CA ASN A 135 10.18 -7.42 -2.04
C ASN A 135 9.51 -7.72 -0.68
N GLY A 136 8.71 -8.79 -0.60
CA GLY A 136 8.02 -9.18 0.62
C GLY A 136 6.74 -8.38 0.90
N ILE A 137 6.26 -7.60 -0.05
CA ILE A 137 4.98 -6.88 0.05
C ILE A 137 3.85 -7.84 -0.30
N GLN A 138 2.83 -7.91 0.54
CA GLN A 138 1.62 -8.62 0.19
C GLN A 138 0.83 -7.82 -0.84
N ILE A 139 0.60 -8.44 -1.99
CA ILE A 139 -0.23 -7.90 -3.07
C ILE A 139 -1.59 -8.58 -3.01
N GLU A 140 -2.61 -7.77 -3.07
CA GLU A 140 -4.00 -8.17 -3.22
C GLU A 140 -4.50 -7.74 -4.60
N LEU A 141 -5.13 -8.65 -5.34
CA LEU A 141 -6.00 -8.26 -6.44
C LEU A 141 -7.44 -8.44 -5.99
N THR A 142 -8.23 -7.40 -6.14
CA THR A 142 -9.59 -7.36 -5.61
C THR A 142 -10.58 -6.89 -6.65
N ARG A 143 -11.81 -7.39 -6.58
CA ARG A 143 -12.95 -6.86 -7.32
C ARG A 143 -14.07 -6.49 -6.35
N ARG A 144 -14.78 -5.41 -6.64
CA ARG A 144 -15.97 -5.03 -5.86
C ARG A 144 -17.09 -6.06 -6.08
N THR A 145 -17.81 -6.40 -5.01
CA THR A 145 -19.06 -7.14 -5.13
C THR A 145 -20.19 -6.21 -5.58
N ASP A 146 -21.31 -6.78 -6.00
CA ASP A 146 -22.49 -5.98 -6.40
C ASP A 146 -23.08 -5.19 -5.22
N ASP A 147 -22.78 -5.64 -4.00
CA ASP A 147 -23.23 -5.01 -2.74
C ASP A 147 -22.23 -3.98 -2.18
N HIS A 148 -21.07 -3.80 -2.79
CA HIS A 148 -19.99 -2.94 -2.28
C HIS A 148 -20.47 -1.57 -1.83
N ASP A 149 -21.10 -0.81 -2.74
CA ASP A 149 -21.51 0.57 -2.45
C ASP A 149 -22.64 0.64 -1.41
N ARG A 150 -23.54 -0.36 -1.41
CA ARG A 150 -24.60 -0.49 -0.43
C ARG A 150 -24.03 -0.74 0.98
N ILE A 151 -23.05 -1.62 1.08
CA ILE A 151 -22.38 -1.93 2.36
C ILE A 151 -21.68 -0.68 2.90
N PHE A 152 -20.86 -0.01 2.07
CA PHE A 152 -20.16 1.21 2.49
C PHE A 152 -21.11 2.37 2.84
N ALA A 153 -22.27 2.46 2.17
CA ALA A 153 -23.26 3.47 2.49
C ALA A 153 -23.92 3.20 3.86
N ALA A 154 -24.18 1.93 4.18
CA ALA A 154 -24.71 1.54 5.48
C ALA A 154 -23.68 1.79 6.60
N GLU A 155 -22.45 1.35 6.42
CA GLU A 155 -21.38 1.56 7.42
C GLU A 155 -21.08 3.04 7.67
N ARG A 156 -21.18 3.88 6.64
CA ARG A 156 -20.98 5.33 6.78
C ARG A 156 -22.01 5.99 7.70
N ALA A 157 -23.23 5.47 7.77
CA ALA A 157 -24.27 6.03 8.63
C ALA A 157 -23.93 5.90 10.12
N ASP A 158 -23.22 4.83 10.49
CA ASP A 158 -22.89 4.51 11.89
C ASP A 158 -21.39 4.67 12.20
N LEU A 159 -20.61 5.28 11.28
CA LEU A 159 -19.15 5.30 11.33
C LEU A 159 -18.58 5.90 12.62
N ASP A 160 -19.10 7.05 13.04
CA ASP A 160 -18.60 7.75 14.23
C ASP A 160 -18.87 6.92 15.50
N GLU A 161 -20.05 6.30 15.61
CA GLU A 161 -20.40 5.42 16.71
C GLU A 161 -19.51 4.17 16.73
N MET A 162 -19.28 3.54 15.58
CA MET A 162 -18.41 2.38 15.45
C MET A 162 -16.97 2.70 15.88
N ILE A 163 -16.42 3.85 15.46
CA ILE A 163 -15.08 4.30 15.85
C ILE A 163 -14.99 4.52 17.34
N GLU A 164 -15.99 5.18 17.95
CA GLU A 164 -16.02 5.45 19.38
C GLU A 164 -16.12 4.15 20.21
N GLN A 165 -17.02 3.25 19.84
CA GLN A 165 -17.16 1.94 20.48
C GLN A 165 -15.86 1.12 20.40
N TRP A 166 -15.21 1.08 19.22
CA TRP A 166 -13.95 0.39 19.06
C TRP A 166 -12.83 1.03 19.88
N SER A 167 -12.76 2.37 19.87
CA SER A 167 -11.75 3.12 20.64
C SER A 167 -11.88 2.86 22.13
N SER A 168 -13.09 2.92 22.66
CA SER A 168 -13.39 2.64 24.06
C SER A 168 -13.04 1.19 24.44
N ARG A 169 -13.49 0.22 23.62
CA ARG A 169 -13.23 -1.21 23.85
C ARG A 169 -11.74 -1.57 23.82
N SER A 170 -10.96 -0.94 22.96
CA SER A 170 -9.53 -1.24 22.76
C SER A 170 -8.59 -0.35 23.58
N ARG A 171 -9.14 0.65 24.32
CA ARG A 171 -8.37 1.70 24.99
C ARG A 171 -7.31 1.14 25.97
N ALA A 172 -7.73 0.26 26.88
CA ALA A 172 -6.84 -0.28 27.90
C ALA A 172 -5.65 -1.04 27.30
N ALA A 173 -5.89 -1.89 26.31
CA ALA A 173 -4.82 -2.63 25.63
C ALA A 173 -3.87 -1.72 24.86
N LYS A 174 -4.37 -0.64 24.27
CA LYS A 174 -3.55 0.34 23.56
C LYS A 174 -2.70 1.15 24.54
N GLU A 175 -3.26 1.58 25.68
CA GLU A 175 -2.53 2.31 26.71
C GLU A 175 -1.40 1.49 27.33
N GLU A 176 -1.67 0.22 27.61
CA GLU A 176 -0.65 -0.71 28.08
C GLU A 176 0.51 -0.84 27.09
N LYS A 177 0.22 -0.89 25.80
CA LYS A 177 1.21 -1.12 24.76
C LYS A 177 1.95 0.15 24.31
N PHE A 178 1.25 1.27 24.18
CA PHE A 178 1.76 2.49 23.55
C PHE A 178 1.85 3.70 24.49
N GLY A 179 1.19 3.65 25.64
CA GLY A 179 1.01 4.78 26.56
C GLY A 179 -0.13 5.74 26.15
N ALA A 180 -0.83 6.29 27.12
CA ALA A 180 -1.96 7.19 26.88
C ALA A 180 -1.58 8.42 26.04
N GLU A 181 -0.42 9.04 26.33
CA GLU A 181 0.06 10.22 25.59
C GLU A 181 0.21 9.94 24.09
N ALA A 182 0.72 8.76 23.70
CA ALA A 182 0.91 8.42 22.29
C ALA A 182 -0.43 8.26 21.56
N ILE A 183 -1.47 7.75 22.26
CA ILE A 183 -2.80 7.53 21.70
C ILE A 183 -3.56 8.84 21.56
N ASP A 184 -3.46 9.74 22.56
CA ASP A 184 -4.22 11.00 22.60
C ASP A 184 -3.59 12.10 21.75
N ARG A 185 -2.34 11.92 21.32
CA ARG A 185 -1.62 12.91 20.53
C ARG A 185 -2.26 13.10 19.16
N ARG A 186 -2.69 14.31 18.86
CA ARG A 186 -3.24 14.71 17.55
C ARG A 186 -2.23 15.42 16.64
N ALA A 187 -1.11 15.93 17.23
CA ALA A 187 -0.02 16.52 16.48
C ALA A 187 1.32 16.07 17.08
N ARG A 188 2.25 15.62 16.26
CA ARG A 188 3.66 15.45 16.68
C ARG A 188 4.34 16.81 16.58
N ARG A 189 5.23 17.14 17.54
CA ARG A 189 6.22 18.20 17.29
C ARG A 189 6.97 17.82 16.02
N ALA A 190 7.24 18.80 15.15
CA ALA A 190 8.08 18.57 13.98
C ALA A 190 9.36 17.88 14.46
N VAL A 191 9.54 16.63 14.08
CA VAL A 191 10.82 15.97 14.21
C VAL A 191 11.64 16.58 13.10
N THR A 192 12.64 17.38 13.44
CA THR A 192 13.68 17.73 12.48
C THR A 192 14.23 16.40 11.97
N PRO A 193 14.31 16.14 10.66
CA PRO A 193 14.94 14.93 10.17
C PRO A 193 16.34 14.88 10.80
N GLU A 194 16.61 13.85 11.57
CA GLU A 194 17.99 13.57 11.97
C GLU A 194 18.76 13.32 10.68
N ALA A 195 19.81 14.11 10.51
CA ALA A 195 20.68 14.09 9.35
C ALA A 195 21.43 12.75 9.23
#